data_46eec8770f3c4be2ee2a310706e447d3
#
_entry.id   46eec8770f3c4be2ee2a310706e447d3
#
_cell.length_a   1.000
_cell.length_b   1.000
_cell.length_c   1.000
_cell.angle_alpha   90.00
_cell.angle_beta   90.00
_cell.angle_gamma   90.00
#
_symmetry.space_group_name_H-M   'P 1'
#
loop_
_entity.id
_entity.type
_entity.pdbx_description
1 polymer ?
#
loop_
_entity_poly.entity_id
_entity_poly.type
_entity_poly.pdbx_seq_one_letter_code
_entity_poly.pdbx_strand_id
1 'polypeptide(L)'
;MSSNFALPRPLRRSGSLPASRTIRIVVLGQGAVGKTAMTVRFITKRFIGEYDPTLETIYRHEAAISGEVVHFEILDTAGQEEDALLIEEKIKWGDGFVIVYSVTDRCSFDEVMRLCFLVNHIHSNSRKGSSDPPPIVIVANKRDLEFDRMVTTEDGENLSKALKHPFCEVSTRDSYEETVVVFHTLYSEMMKQLSSSPTSFRRRAVSKLMDKIPKIHANSTLGSTGRSFSFNSFRDLLPE
;
A
#
# COMPACT_ATOMS: atom_id res chain seq x y z
N MET A 1 61.93 -16.27 26.55
CA MET A 1 60.94 -15.15 26.35
C MET A 1 60.10 -15.48 25.15
N SER A 2 58.98 -16.11 25.40
CA SER A 2 58.05 -16.54 24.35
C SER A 2 56.84 -15.60 24.34
N SER A 3 56.73 -14.76 23.33
CA SER A 3 55.63 -13.83 23.14
C SER A 3 54.49 -14.54 22.40
N ASN A 4 53.38 -14.76 23.11
CA ASN A 4 52.14 -15.25 22.55
C ASN A 4 51.46 -14.14 21.75
N PHE A 5 51.47 -14.24 20.42
CA PHE A 5 50.60 -13.45 19.52
C PHE A 5 49.24 -14.13 19.48
N ALA A 6 48.25 -13.54 20.16
CA ALA A 6 46.85 -13.91 20.03
C ALA A 6 46.28 -13.28 18.73
N LEU A 7 45.84 -14.12 17.77
CA LEU A 7 45.12 -13.70 16.59
C LEU A 7 43.78 -13.06 16.96
N PRO A 8 43.36 -11.94 16.32
CA PRO A 8 42.06 -11.32 16.59
C PRO A 8 40.96 -12.25 16.13
N ARG A 9 39.96 -12.45 16.99
CA ARG A 9 38.77 -13.22 16.70
C ARG A 9 38.00 -12.58 15.52
N PRO A 10 37.49 -13.37 14.55
CA PRO A 10 36.68 -12.83 13.48
C PRO A 10 35.38 -12.23 14.08
N LEU A 11 35.12 -10.97 13.75
CA LEU A 11 33.86 -10.30 14.04
C LEU A 11 32.70 -11.14 13.49
N ARG A 12 31.85 -11.64 14.37
CA ARG A 12 30.57 -12.25 13.99
C ARG A 12 29.80 -11.19 13.21
N ARG A 13 29.62 -11.40 11.92
CA ARG A 13 28.59 -10.74 11.12
C ARG A 13 27.25 -11.22 11.68
N SER A 14 26.77 -10.51 12.67
CA SER A 14 25.41 -10.64 13.17
C SER A 14 24.52 -9.72 12.35
N GLY A 15 23.51 -10.28 11.77
CA GLY A 15 22.41 -9.52 11.19
C GLY A 15 22.30 -9.74 9.68
N SER A 16 21.59 -10.80 9.27
CA SER A 16 20.82 -10.72 8.03
C SER A 16 19.90 -9.53 8.18
N LEU A 17 20.10 -8.51 7.33
CA LEU A 17 19.14 -7.43 7.16
C LEU A 17 17.76 -8.07 6.98
N PRO A 18 16.69 -7.60 7.63
CA PRO A 18 15.36 -8.10 7.35
C PRO A 18 15.14 -7.97 5.85
N ALA A 19 14.64 -9.02 5.21
CA ALA A 19 14.34 -9.02 3.79
C ALA A 19 13.52 -7.76 3.51
N SER A 20 14.05 -6.85 2.68
CA SER A 20 13.42 -5.56 2.38
C SER A 20 12.07 -5.88 1.75
N ARG A 21 11.00 -5.45 2.44
CA ARG A 21 9.63 -5.71 1.97
C ARG A 21 9.40 -4.92 0.70
N THR A 22 9.04 -5.60 -0.38
CA THR A 22 8.56 -4.94 -1.59
C THR A 22 7.17 -4.33 -1.34
N ILE A 23 6.99 -3.08 -1.70
CA ILE A 23 5.74 -2.33 -1.57
C ILE A 23 5.09 -2.24 -2.94
N ARG A 24 3.83 -2.68 -3.01
CA ARG A 24 3.04 -2.69 -4.23
C ARG A 24 2.12 -1.48 -4.27
N ILE A 25 2.34 -0.61 -5.24
CA ILE A 25 1.55 0.60 -5.47
C ILE A 25 0.74 0.44 -6.73
N VAL A 26 -0.54 0.80 -6.69
CA VAL A 26 -1.42 0.86 -7.86
C VAL A 26 -1.75 2.31 -8.15
N VAL A 27 -1.51 2.75 -9.39
CA VAL A 27 -1.86 4.11 -9.85
C VAL A 27 -3.16 4.03 -10.65
N LEU A 28 -4.21 4.65 -10.13
CA LEU A 28 -5.57 4.64 -10.65
C LEU A 28 -5.99 6.03 -11.14
N GLY A 29 -7.01 6.08 -11.99
CA GLY A 29 -7.58 7.31 -12.53
C GLY A 29 -7.98 7.14 -13.99
N GLN A 30 -8.75 8.08 -14.52
CA GLN A 30 -9.20 8.03 -15.93
C GLN A 30 -8.05 8.07 -16.94
N GLY A 31 -8.38 7.88 -18.21
CA GLY A 31 -7.43 8.05 -19.32
C GLY A 31 -6.87 9.46 -19.38
N ALA A 32 -5.65 9.60 -19.86
CA ALA A 32 -4.98 10.88 -20.11
C ALA A 32 -4.74 11.80 -18.88
N VAL A 33 -5.01 11.38 -17.63
CA VAL A 33 -4.73 12.20 -16.42
C VAL A 33 -3.23 12.28 -16.08
N GLY A 34 -2.41 11.42 -16.69
CA GLY A 34 -0.95 11.43 -16.53
C GLY A 34 -0.39 10.37 -15.55
N LYS A 35 -1.07 9.24 -15.37
CA LYS A 35 -0.62 8.11 -14.52
C LYS A 35 0.75 7.60 -14.94
N THR A 36 0.90 7.25 -16.21
CA THR A 36 2.16 6.77 -16.81
C THR A 36 3.25 7.82 -16.72
N ALA A 37 2.94 9.09 -17.05
CA ALA A 37 3.89 10.18 -16.95
C ALA A 37 4.43 10.33 -15.52
N MET A 38 3.56 10.26 -14.52
CA MET A 38 3.91 10.34 -13.09
C MET A 38 4.79 9.16 -12.66
N THR A 39 4.41 7.94 -13.01
CA THR A 39 5.17 6.73 -12.69
C THR A 39 6.55 6.75 -13.31
N VAL A 40 6.64 7.06 -14.61
CA VAL A 40 7.93 7.14 -15.31
C VAL A 40 8.78 8.32 -14.83
N ARG A 41 8.16 9.46 -14.50
CA ARG A 41 8.87 10.61 -13.90
C ARG A 41 9.50 10.24 -12.56
N PHE A 42 8.78 9.54 -11.71
CA PHE A 42 9.30 9.07 -10.42
C PHE A 42 10.51 8.16 -10.57
N ILE A 43 10.46 7.21 -11.52
CA ILE A 43 11.49 6.20 -11.74
C ILE A 43 12.71 6.77 -12.44
N THR A 44 12.49 7.54 -13.52
CA THR A 44 13.56 7.96 -14.44
C THR A 44 14.03 9.39 -14.25
N LYS A 45 13.30 10.18 -13.46
CA LYS A 45 13.48 11.65 -13.30
C LYS A 45 13.20 12.44 -14.58
N ARG A 46 12.78 11.79 -15.65
CA ARG A 46 12.51 12.43 -16.96
C ARG A 46 11.02 12.52 -17.20
N PHE A 47 10.56 13.65 -17.73
CA PHE A 47 9.21 13.76 -18.27
C PHE A 47 9.22 13.24 -19.71
N ILE A 48 8.31 12.32 -20.02
CA ILE A 48 8.03 11.83 -21.36
C ILE A 48 6.55 12.09 -21.58
N GLY A 49 6.19 12.81 -22.64
CA GLY A 49 4.81 13.25 -22.88
C GLY A 49 3.98 12.30 -23.74
N GLU A 50 4.64 11.36 -24.42
CA GLU A 50 3.98 10.43 -25.33
C GLU A 50 4.03 9.02 -24.76
N TYR A 51 2.88 8.44 -24.50
CA TYR A 51 2.70 7.08 -24.00
C TYR A 51 1.59 6.38 -24.76
N ASP A 52 1.73 5.07 -24.93
CA ASP A 52 0.63 4.24 -25.39
C ASP A 52 -0.38 4.09 -24.22
N PRO A 53 -1.62 4.59 -24.35
CA PRO A 53 -2.60 4.60 -23.27
C PRO A 53 -3.18 3.20 -22.96
N THR A 54 -2.87 2.21 -23.79
CA THR A 54 -3.38 0.83 -23.66
C THR A 54 -2.43 -0.09 -22.91
N LEU A 55 -1.18 0.33 -22.70
CA LEU A 55 -0.18 -0.49 -22.05
C LEU A 55 -0.31 -0.39 -20.52
N GLU A 56 -0.48 -1.55 -19.92
CA GLU A 56 -0.39 -1.73 -18.48
C GLU A 56 0.95 -2.36 -18.14
N THR A 57 1.67 -1.78 -17.17
CA THR A 57 3.02 -2.22 -16.85
C THR A 57 3.30 -2.16 -15.35
N ILE A 58 3.96 -3.19 -14.84
CA ILE A 58 4.52 -3.16 -13.48
C ILE A 58 5.98 -2.70 -13.57
N TYR A 59 6.25 -1.54 -12.99
CA TYR A 59 7.59 -0.98 -12.87
C TYR A 59 8.19 -1.36 -11.52
N ARG A 60 9.49 -1.73 -11.51
CA ARG A 60 10.27 -1.97 -10.30
C ARG A 60 11.23 -0.80 -10.08
N HIS A 61 11.24 -0.28 -8.87
CA HIS A 61 12.07 0.86 -8.50
C HIS A 61 12.56 0.76 -7.06
N GLU A 62 13.80 1.23 -6.84
CA GLU A 62 14.38 1.35 -5.51
C GLU A 62 14.56 2.83 -5.19
N ALA A 63 14.03 3.27 -4.06
CA ALA A 63 14.20 4.64 -3.59
C ALA A 63 14.70 4.68 -2.15
N ALA A 64 15.57 5.64 -1.85
CA ALA A 64 15.97 5.93 -0.48
C ALA A 64 14.96 6.86 0.18
N ILE A 65 14.25 6.37 1.20
CA ILE A 65 13.28 7.15 1.98
C ILE A 65 13.70 7.11 3.44
N SER A 66 13.94 8.27 4.04
CA SER A 66 14.34 8.38 5.46
C SER A 66 15.58 7.56 5.83
N GLY A 67 16.51 7.36 4.87
CA GLY A 67 17.74 6.60 5.07
C GLY A 67 17.60 5.09 4.87
N GLU A 68 16.42 4.60 4.54
CA GLU A 68 16.17 3.19 4.22
C GLU A 68 15.96 3.00 2.71
N VAL A 69 16.45 1.87 2.16
CA VAL A 69 16.16 1.49 0.76
C VAL A 69 14.83 0.78 0.73
N VAL A 70 13.88 1.35 0.01
CA VAL A 70 12.53 0.82 -0.19
C VAL A 70 12.40 0.29 -1.62
N HIS A 71 11.93 -0.95 -1.76
CA HIS A 71 11.65 -1.55 -3.06
C HIS A 71 10.18 -1.37 -3.40
N PHE A 72 9.92 -0.77 -4.56
CA PHE A 72 8.58 -0.56 -5.08
C PHE A 72 8.30 -1.44 -6.29
N GLU A 73 7.10 -2.00 -6.34
CA GLU A 73 6.44 -2.49 -7.56
C GLU A 73 5.26 -1.56 -7.83
N ILE A 74 5.30 -0.80 -8.93
CA ILE A 74 4.28 0.19 -9.26
C ILE A 74 3.52 -0.30 -10.48
N LEU A 75 2.24 -0.60 -10.29
CA LEU A 75 1.32 -0.95 -11.37
C LEU A 75 0.71 0.32 -11.95
N ASP A 76 1.15 0.68 -13.15
CA ASP A 76 0.56 1.75 -13.96
C ASP A 76 -0.61 1.17 -14.74
N THR A 77 -1.82 1.61 -14.44
CA THR A 77 -3.04 1.05 -15.05
C THR A 77 -3.42 1.77 -16.33
N ALA A 78 -3.99 1.05 -17.30
CA ALA A 78 -4.68 1.66 -18.41
C ALA A 78 -5.91 2.45 -17.92
N GLY A 79 -6.14 3.64 -18.46
CA GLY A 79 -7.22 4.53 -17.98
C GLY A 79 -8.61 4.23 -18.52
N GLN A 80 -8.77 3.19 -19.32
CA GLN A 80 -10.02 2.85 -20.01
C GLN A 80 -10.54 1.45 -19.61
N GLU A 81 -10.42 1.11 -18.32
CA GLU A 81 -10.90 -0.19 -17.89
C GLU A 81 -12.40 -0.17 -17.64
N GLU A 82 -13.13 -0.79 -18.55
CA GLU A 82 -14.55 -1.07 -18.41
C GLU A 82 -14.83 -2.36 -17.63
N ASP A 83 -13.82 -3.24 -17.50
CA ASP A 83 -13.97 -4.52 -16.82
C ASP A 83 -13.75 -4.38 -15.30
N ALA A 84 -14.86 -4.46 -14.57
CA ALA A 84 -14.86 -4.38 -13.11
C ALA A 84 -14.03 -5.50 -12.42
N LEU A 85 -13.89 -6.66 -13.05
CA LEU A 85 -13.12 -7.77 -12.49
C LEU A 85 -11.61 -7.47 -12.55
N LEU A 86 -11.14 -6.88 -13.63
CA LEU A 86 -9.73 -6.53 -13.80
C LEU A 86 -9.29 -5.46 -12.78
N ILE A 87 -10.13 -4.46 -12.55
CA ILE A 87 -9.81 -3.43 -11.54
C ILE A 87 -9.82 -4.00 -10.12
N GLU A 88 -10.70 -4.97 -9.83
CA GLU A 88 -10.74 -5.65 -8.54
C GLU A 88 -9.46 -6.45 -8.27
N GLU A 89 -8.95 -7.19 -9.25
CA GLU A 89 -7.68 -7.92 -9.13
C GLU A 89 -6.50 -7.00 -8.86
N LYS A 90 -6.41 -5.86 -9.53
CA LYS A 90 -5.39 -4.84 -9.31
C LYS A 90 -5.46 -4.26 -7.91
N ILE A 91 -6.66 -3.95 -7.43
CA ILE A 91 -6.85 -3.45 -6.07
C ILE A 91 -6.44 -4.51 -5.03
N LYS A 92 -6.76 -5.77 -5.24
CA LYS A 92 -6.33 -6.86 -4.35
C LYS A 92 -4.81 -7.04 -4.33
N TRP A 93 -4.15 -6.78 -5.46
CA TRP A 93 -2.69 -6.89 -5.57
C TRP A 93 -1.95 -5.77 -4.82
N GLY A 94 -2.52 -4.55 -4.77
CA GLY A 94 -1.88 -3.36 -4.22
C GLY A 94 -1.82 -3.33 -2.69
N ASP A 95 -0.76 -2.76 -2.16
CA ASP A 95 -0.61 -2.42 -0.73
C ASP A 95 -0.98 -0.95 -0.47
N GLY A 96 -0.86 -0.07 -1.47
CA GLY A 96 -1.20 1.35 -1.43
C GLY A 96 -1.62 1.88 -2.80
N PHE A 97 -2.34 3.02 -2.81
CA PHE A 97 -3.02 3.51 -4.00
C PHE A 97 -2.76 4.99 -4.23
N VAL A 98 -2.44 5.35 -5.47
CA VAL A 98 -2.38 6.73 -5.95
C VAL A 98 -3.55 6.94 -6.88
N ILE A 99 -4.49 7.82 -6.53
CA ILE A 99 -5.66 8.13 -7.36
C ILE A 99 -5.45 9.48 -7.99
N VAL A 100 -5.29 9.49 -9.32
CA VAL A 100 -4.88 10.67 -10.10
C VAL A 100 -6.06 11.21 -10.90
N TYR A 101 -6.26 12.51 -10.85
CA TYR A 101 -7.12 13.25 -11.77
C TYR A 101 -6.35 14.40 -12.43
N SER A 102 -6.89 14.96 -13.52
CA SER A 102 -6.33 16.16 -14.15
C SER A 102 -7.09 17.40 -13.71
N VAL A 103 -6.39 18.47 -13.34
CA VAL A 103 -7.05 19.76 -13.03
C VAL A 103 -7.81 20.35 -14.22
N THR A 104 -7.51 19.88 -15.45
CA THR A 104 -8.17 20.31 -16.70
C THR A 104 -9.35 19.43 -17.11
N ASP A 105 -9.72 18.45 -16.28
CA ASP A 105 -10.77 17.48 -16.62
C ASP A 105 -11.67 17.19 -15.41
N ARG A 106 -12.86 17.81 -15.42
CA ARG A 106 -13.88 17.64 -14.37
C ARG A 106 -14.37 16.20 -14.24
N CYS A 107 -14.50 15.48 -15.36
CA CYS A 107 -14.95 14.09 -15.33
C CYS A 107 -13.96 13.20 -14.58
N SER A 108 -12.65 13.43 -14.76
CA SER A 108 -11.61 12.70 -14.04
C SER A 108 -11.64 12.99 -12.53
N PHE A 109 -12.01 14.19 -12.12
CA PHE A 109 -12.20 14.55 -10.71
C PHE A 109 -13.43 13.87 -10.09
N ASP A 110 -14.55 13.89 -10.80
CA ASP A 110 -15.80 13.27 -10.32
C ASP A 110 -15.64 11.76 -10.11
N GLU A 111 -14.77 11.12 -10.87
CA GLU A 111 -14.43 9.69 -10.74
C GLU A 111 -13.62 9.35 -9.49
N VAL A 112 -12.88 10.30 -8.89
CA VAL A 112 -12.00 10.06 -7.73
C VAL A 112 -12.77 9.45 -6.57
N MET A 113 -13.96 9.96 -6.27
CA MET A 113 -14.79 9.47 -5.17
C MET A 113 -15.18 8.00 -5.38
N ARG A 114 -15.59 7.64 -6.60
CA ARG A 114 -15.95 6.26 -6.96
C ARG A 114 -14.76 5.31 -6.78
N LEU A 115 -13.57 5.70 -7.25
CA LEU A 115 -12.36 4.91 -7.12
C LEU A 115 -11.95 4.73 -5.64
N CYS A 116 -12.02 5.78 -4.81
CA CYS A 116 -11.76 5.68 -3.38
C CYS A 116 -12.72 4.69 -2.69
N PHE A 117 -14.01 4.75 -2.99
CA PHE A 117 -14.98 3.81 -2.43
C PHE A 117 -14.73 2.38 -2.89
N LEU A 118 -14.40 2.19 -4.16
CA LEU A 118 -14.11 0.88 -4.72
C LEU A 118 -12.89 0.24 -4.05
N VAL A 119 -11.79 1.01 -3.92
CA VAL A 119 -10.58 0.57 -3.22
C VAL A 119 -10.89 0.20 -1.77
N ASN A 120 -11.62 1.04 -1.05
CA ASN A 120 -12.01 0.77 0.35
C ASN A 120 -12.85 -0.50 0.46
N HIS A 121 -13.84 -0.68 -0.41
CA HIS A 121 -14.73 -1.83 -0.40
C HIS A 121 -13.99 -3.15 -0.66
N ILE A 122 -13.19 -3.21 -1.71
CA ILE A 122 -12.46 -4.43 -2.10
C ILE A 122 -11.39 -4.78 -1.07
N HIS A 123 -10.66 -3.77 -0.59
CA HIS A 123 -9.58 -3.99 0.37
C HIS A 123 -10.11 -4.47 1.73
N SER A 124 -11.22 -3.92 2.20
CA SER A 124 -11.87 -4.34 3.46
C SER A 124 -12.34 -5.79 3.38
N ASN A 125 -12.87 -6.22 2.23
CA ASN A 125 -13.33 -7.59 2.02
C ASN A 125 -12.18 -8.60 1.89
N SER A 126 -11.02 -8.16 1.36
CA SER A 126 -9.87 -9.05 1.10
C SER A 126 -9.01 -9.28 2.34
N ARG A 127 -8.92 -8.33 3.25
CA ARG A 127 -8.11 -8.41 4.48
C ARG A 127 -8.97 -8.69 5.71
N LYS A 128 -9.41 -9.94 5.85
CA LYS A 128 -10.14 -10.38 7.06
C LYS A 128 -9.33 -10.08 8.33
N GLY A 129 -9.77 -9.09 9.11
CA GLY A 129 -9.18 -8.74 10.42
C GLY A 129 -8.38 -7.44 10.48
N SER A 130 -8.24 -6.68 9.41
CA SER A 130 -7.76 -5.29 9.46
C SER A 130 -8.95 -4.35 9.35
N SER A 131 -9.17 -3.52 10.36
CA SER A 131 -10.17 -2.45 10.33
C SER A 131 -9.63 -1.15 9.72
N ASP A 132 -8.35 -1.12 9.37
CA ASP A 132 -7.71 0.07 8.84
C ASP A 132 -8.01 0.22 7.34
N PRO A 133 -8.43 1.41 6.88
CA PRO A 133 -8.65 1.67 5.47
C PRO A 133 -7.32 1.56 4.70
N PRO A 134 -7.34 1.20 3.41
CA PRO A 134 -6.11 1.14 2.61
C PRO A 134 -5.47 2.53 2.49
N PRO A 135 -4.13 2.63 2.49
CA PRO A 135 -3.45 3.90 2.25
C PRO A 135 -3.71 4.39 0.83
N ILE A 136 -4.32 5.57 0.72
CA ILE A 136 -4.65 6.24 -0.54
C ILE A 136 -4.07 7.65 -0.51
N VAL A 137 -3.51 8.12 -1.64
CA VAL A 137 -3.17 9.53 -1.88
C VAL A 137 -3.95 10.00 -3.10
N ILE A 138 -4.64 11.14 -2.97
CA ILE A 138 -5.37 11.80 -4.06
C ILE A 138 -4.44 12.82 -4.70
N VAL A 139 -4.33 12.80 -6.04
CA VAL A 139 -3.40 13.63 -6.78
C VAL A 139 -4.12 14.41 -7.87
N ALA A 140 -4.05 15.74 -7.77
CA ALA A 140 -4.38 16.67 -8.83
C ALA A 140 -3.15 16.89 -9.72
N ASN A 141 -3.16 16.39 -10.93
CA ASN A 141 -2.05 16.53 -11.86
C ASN A 141 -2.30 17.62 -12.91
N LYS A 142 -1.25 18.00 -13.62
CA LYS A 142 -1.23 19.04 -14.68
C LYS A 142 -1.51 20.46 -14.16
N ARG A 143 -1.07 20.77 -12.94
CA ARG A 143 -1.16 22.12 -12.37
C ARG A 143 -0.58 23.20 -13.28
N ASP A 144 0.39 22.84 -14.13
CA ASP A 144 1.00 23.73 -15.14
C ASP A 144 0.00 24.26 -16.19
N LEU A 145 -1.14 23.58 -16.39
CA LEU A 145 -2.16 23.97 -17.35
C LEU A 145 -3.24 24.88 -16.70
N GLU A 146 -2.80 25.96 -16.06
CA GLU A 146 -3.68 26.84 -15.28
C GLU A 146 -4.77 27.52 -16.13
N PHE A 147 -4.50 27.82 -17.40
CA PHE A 147 -5.48 28.43 -18.31
C PHE A 147 -6.61 27.49 -18.69
N ASP A 148 -6.37 26.17 -18.62
CA ASP A 148 -7.35 25.14 -18.95
C ASP A 148 -7.96 24.52 -17.69
N ARG A 149 -7.71 25.09 -16.52
CA ARG A 149 -8.18 24.56 -15.25
C ARG A 149 -9.71 24.53 -15.16
N MET A 150 -10.26 23.39 -14.87
CA MET A 150 -11.69 23.12 -14.64
C MET A 150 -11.99 22.71 -13.19
N VAL A 151 -10.97 22.30 -12.43
CA VAL A 151 -11.08 21.89 -11.03
C VAL A 151 -10.18 22.76 -10.20
N THR A 152 -10.76 23.44 -9.20
CA THR A 152 -9.98 24.32 -8.32
C THR A 152 -9.18 23.50 -7.30
N THR A 153 -8.10 24.07 -6.76
CA THR A 153 -7.34 23.44 -5.67
C THR A 153 -8.24 23.23 -4.45
N GLU A 154 -9.16 24.16 -4.17
CA GLU A 154 -10.11 24.06 -3.07
C GLU A 154 -11.08 22.86 -3.24
N ASP A 155 -11.56 22.57 -4.45
CA ASP A 155 -12.35 21.37 -4.74
C ASP A 155 -11.60 20.10 -4.34
N GLY A 156 -10.32 20.01 -4.73
CA GLY A 156 -9.45 18.87 -4.41
C GLY A 156 -9.21 18.72 -2.92
N GLU A 157 -8.91 19.81 -2.22
CA GLU A 157 -8.73 19.82 -0.78
C GLU A 157 -10.01 19.43 -0.03
N ASN A 158 -11.17 19.95 -0.44
CA ASN A 158 -12.44 19.64 0.19
C ASN A 158 -12.81 18.17 0.02
N LEU A 159 -12.61 17.61 -1.18
CA LEU A 159 -12.81 16.18 -1.44
C LEU A 159 -11.88 15.32 -0.56
N SER A 160 -10.60 15.68 -0.50
CA SER A 160 -9.58 15.02 0.31
C SER A 160 -9.94 15.01 1.81
N LYS A 161 -10.37 16.16 2.35
CA LYS A 161 -10.83 16.28 3.74
C LYS A 161 -12.06 15.40 4.02
N ALA A 162 -13.02 15.38 3.07
CA ALA A 162 -14.24 14.56 3.18
C ALA A 162 -13.92 13.06 3.19
N LEU A 163 -12.99 12.62 2.34
CA LEU A 163 -12.57 11.23 2.23
C LEU A 163 -11.48 10.82 3.24
N LYS A 164 -10.88 11.80 3.95
CA LYS A 164 -9.79 11.61 4.93
C LYS A 164 -8.53 10.96 4.31
N HIS A 165 -8.21 11.36 3.10
CA HIS A 165 -6.99 10.94 2.41
C HIS A 165 -6.06 12.13 2.15
N PRO A 166 -4.73 11.97 2.18
CA PRO A 166 -3.78 13.01 1.79
C PRO A 166 -4.04 13.50 0.37
N PHE A 167 -3.78 14.78 0.14
CA PHE A 167 -3.92 15.46 -1.13
C PHE A 167 -2.59 16.07 -1.58
N CYS A 168 -2.28 15.92 -2.87
CA CYS A 168 -1.16 16.57 -3.52
C CYS A 168 -1.62 17.18 -4.84
N GLU A 169 -1.34 18.49 -5.05
CA GLU A 169 -1.48 19.10 -6.37
C GLU A 169 -0.09 19.26 -6.98
N VAL A 170 0.11 18.71 -8.17
CA VAL A 170 1.43 18.58 -8.81
C VAL A 170 1.41 18.92 -10.29
N SER A 171 2.58 19.33 -10.81
CA SER A 171 2.88 19.27 -12.23
C SER A 171 3.92 18.17 -12.46
N THR A 172 3.49 17.02 -12.92
CA THR A 172 4.41 15.95 -13.31
C THR A 172 5.37 16.40 -14.40
N ARG A 173 4.95 17.34 -15.25
CA ARG A 173 5.76 17.92 -16.32
C ARG A 173 6.89 18.78 -15.77
N ASP A 174 6.58 19.69 -14.87
CA ASP A 174 7.51 20.75 -14.47
C ASP A 174 8.39 20.35 -13.28
N SER A 175 7.86 19.58 -12.32
CA SER A 175 8.58 19.22 -11.11
C SER A 175 8.70 17.71 -10.87
N TYR A 176 9.94 17.25 -10.77
CA TYR A 176 10.27 15.91 -10.31
C TYR A 176 10.00 15.78 -8.81
N GLU A 177 10.36 16.79 -8.04
CA GLU A 177 10.26 16.82 -6.58
C GLU A 177 8.81 16.65 -6.12
N GLU A 178 7.87 17.33 -6.78
CA GLU A 178 6.44 17.16 -6.49
C GLU A 178 5.96 15.73 -6.75
N THR A 179 6.43 15.12 -7.83
CA THR A 179 6.14 13.71 -8.12
C THR A 179 6.69 12.79 -7.03
N VAL A 180 7.90 13.04 -6.54
CA VAL A 180 8.50 12.27 -5.44
C VAL A 180 7.69 12.41 -4.16
N VAL A 181 7.19 13.61 -3.84
CA VAL A 181 6.36 13.87 -2.66
C VAL A 181 5.12 12.99 -2.63
N VAL A 182 4.48 12.72 -3.78
CA VAL A 182 3.31 11.82 -3.86
C VAL A 182 3.65 10.43 -3.33
N PHE A 183 4.70 9.80 -3.84
CA PHE A 183 5.09 8.44 -3.45
C PHE A 183 5.61 8.39 -2.01
N HIS A 184 6.32 9.41 -1.55
CA HIS A 184 6.77 9.53 -0.16
C HIS A 184 5.60 9.72 0.81
N THR A 185 4.59 10.49 0.43
CA THR A 185 3.37 10.68 1.22
C THR A 185 2.64 9.35 1.38
N LEU A 186 2.46 8.60 0.28
CA LEU A 186 1.84 7.28 0.32
C LEU A 186 2.62 6.32 1.23
N TYR A 187 3.95 6.28 1.07
CA TYR A 187 4.81 5.45 1.93
C TYR A 187 4.66 5.81 3.41
N SER A 188 4.62 7.09 3.73
CA SER A 188 4.46 7.57 5.10
C SER A 188 3.12 7.14 5.71
N GLU A 189 2.02 7.21 4.94
CA GLU A 189 0.71 6.73 5.37
C GLU A 189 0.73 5.21 5.64
N MET A 190 1.39 4.44 4.77
CA MET A 190 1.56 2.99 4.97
C MET A 190 2.32 2.67 6.26
N MET A 191 3.39 3.42 6.54
CA MET A 191 4.19 3.21 7.76
C MET A 191 3.44 3.60 9.02
N LYS A 192 2.62 4.66 9.01
CA LYS A 192 1.74 5.04 10.12
C LYS A 192 0.78 3.90 10.47
N GLN A 193 0.15 3.27 9.49
CA GLN A 193 -0.76 2.14 9.72
C GLN A 193 -0.04 0.92 10.29
N LEU A 194 1.15 0.59 9.81
CA LEU A 194 1.95 -0.51 10.35
C LEU A 194 2.37 -0.28 11.80
N SER A 195 2.61 0.98 12.20
CA SER A 195 3.00 1.34 13.57
C SER A 195 1.80 1.36 14.53
N SER A 196 0.60 1.67 14.05
CA SER A 196 -0.64 1.77 14.83
C SER A 196 -1.35 0.42 15.02
N SER A 197 -1.02 -0.60 14.24
CA SER A 197 -1.65 -1.92 14.32
C SER A 197 -1.41 -2.60 15.66
N PRO A 198 -2.44 -2.97 16.43
CA PRO A 198 -2.31 -3.58 17.76
C PRO A 198 -1.62 -4.95 17.77
N THR A 199 -1.44 -5.58 16.61
CA THR A 199 -0.73 -6.87 16.47
C THR A 199 0.76 -6.78 16.79
N SER A 200 1.39 -5.60 16.70
CA SER A 200 2.78 -5.41 17.09
C SER A 200 2.98 -5.45 18.62
N PHE A 201 1.99 -4.99 19.38
CA PHE A 201 2.01 -5.03 20.85
C PHE A 201 1.76 -6.45 21.40
N ARG A 202 0.88 -7.25 20.78
CA ARG A 202 0.61 -8.62 21.21
C ARG A 202 1.83 -9.55 21.02
N ARG A 203 2.59 -9.42 19.94
CA ARG A 203 3.81 -10.25 19.75
C ARG A 203 4.90 -9.95 20.78
N ARG A 204 5.06 -8.68 21.21
CA ARG A 204 6.04 -8.33 22.27
C ARG A 204 5.55 -8.70 23.67
N ALA A 205 4.27 -8.66 23.94
CA ALA A 205 3.70 -9.06 25.23
C ALA A 205 3.70 -10.58 25.42
N VAL A 206 3.37 -11.36 24.38
CA VAL A 206 3.35 -12.83 24.44
C VAL A 206 4.75 -13.41 24.59
N SER A 207 5.77 -12.88 23.91
CA SER A 207 7.14 -13.37 24.08
C SER A 207 7.69 -13.12 25.48
N LYS A 208 7.34 -11.99 26.12
CA LYS A 208 7.76 -11.72 27.52
C LYS A 208 6.97 -12.54 28.56
N LEU A 209 5.78 -13.02 28.21
CA LEU A 209 4.98 -13.85 29.12
C LEU A 209 5.38 -15.33 29.05
N MET A 210 5.86 -15.81 27.89
CA MET A 210 6.31 -17.19 27.72
C MET A 210 7.63 -17.49 28.44
N ASP A 211 8.48 -16.49 28.66
CA ASP A 211 9.73 -16.68 29.41
C ASP A 211 9.53 -16.79 30.94
N LYS A 212 8.30 -16.58 31.44
CA LYS A 212 7.97 -16.63 32.89
C LYS A 212 7.14 -17.85 33.30
N ILE A 213 6.86 -18.79 32.40
CA ILE A 213 6.14 -20.02 32.77
C ILE A 213 7.14 -21.09 33.19
N PRO A 214 7.15 -21.54 34.45
CA PRO A 214 8.01 -22.65 34.88
C PRO A 214 7.56 -23.92 34.18
N LYS A 215 8.50 -24.67 33.61
CA LYS A 215 8.27 -25.97 32.98
C LYS A 215 7.81 -26.95 34.03
N ILE A 216 6.51 -27.20 34.11
CA ILE A 216 5.94 -28.29 34.91
C ILE A 216 6.11 -29.55 34.11
N HIS A 217 6.93 -30.47 34.62
CA HIS A 217 7.01 -31.84 34.12
C HIS A 217 5.71 -32.55 34.46
N ALA A 218 4.89 -32.85 33.47
CA ALA A 218 3.75 -33.75 33.63
C ALA A 218 4.17 -35.17 33.25
N ASN A 219 4.27 -36.01 34.26
CA ASN A 219 4.34 -37.47 34.11
C ASN A 219 2.95 -37.98 33.69
N SER A 220 2.98 -38.89 32.76
CA SER A 220 1.86 -39.60 32.14
C SER A 220 1.12 -40.53 33.09
N THR A 221 -0.20 -40.66 32.97
CA THR A 221 -0.87 -41.96 32.89
C THR A 221 -2.28 -41.85 32.32
N LEU A 222 -2.54 -42.70 31.38
CA LEU A 222 -3.74 -43.26 30.75
C LEU A 222 -5.13 -42.91 31.29
N GLY A 223 -6.08 -42.74 30.35
CA GLY A 223 -7.52 -42.88 30.57
C GLY A 223 -8.33 -42.58 29.31
N SER A 224 -8.63 -43.65 28.55
CA SER A 224 -9.54 -43.68 27.40
C SER A 224 -10.98 -43.40 27.83
N THR A 225 -11.70 -42.51 27.14
CA THR A 225 -13.12 -42.71 26.77
C THR A 225 -13.53 -41.69 25.71
N GLY A 226 -13.99 -42.20 24.59
CA GLY A 226 -14.46 -41.42 23.44
C GLY A 226 -15.88 -40.87 23.66
N ARG A 227 -16.14 -39.73 23.06
CA ARG A 227 -17.47 -39.31 22.57
C ARG A 227 -17.28 -38.38 21.38
N SER A 228 -17.62 -38.91 20.21
CA SER A 228 -17.81 -38.17 18.98
C SER A 228 -19.10 -37.35 19.05
N PHE A 229 -19.06 -36.04 18.76
CA PHE A 229 -20.24 -35.26 18.44
C PHE A 229 -20.23 -34.92 16.95
N SER A 230 -21.20 -35.53 16.26
CA SER A 230 -21.59 -35.23 14.89
C SER A 230 -22.45 -33.95 14.89
N PHE A 231 -22.10 -32.94 14.11
CA PHE A 231 -22.98 -31.84 13.78
C PHE A 231 -23.48 -32.02 12.35
N ASN A 232 -24.69 -32.59 12.26
CA ASN A 232 -25.55 -32.47 11.08
C ASN A 232 -26.65 -31.46 11.39
N SER A 233 -27.01 -30.68 10.35
CA SER A 233 -28.29 -30.00 10.16
C SER A 233 -28.40 -28.55 10.66
N PHE A 234 -28.28 -27.61 9.70
CA PHE A 234 -29.09 -26.41 9.66
C PHE A 234 -29.57 -26.20 8.20
N ARG A 235 -30.63 -26.84 7.92
CA ARG A 235 -31.58 -26.51 6.83
C ARG A 235 -32.89 -26.27 7.57
N ASP A 236 -33.53 -25.16 7.30
CA ASP A 236 -34.84 -24.67 7.68
C ASP A 236 -34.76 -23.41 8.53
N LEU A 237 -35.01 -22.29 7.84
CA LEU A 237 -35.71 -21.10 8.32
C LEU A 237 -35.72 -20.03 7.20
N LEU A 238 -36.65 -20.15 6.26
CA LEU A 238 -37.23 -19.05 5.51
C LEU A 238 -38.71 -18.99 5.85
N PRO A 239 -39.25 -17.86 6.31
CA PRO A 239 -40.67 -17.57 6.16
C PRO A 239 -40.93 -16.78 4.86
N GLU A 240 -42.12 -16.98 4.34
CA GLU A 240 -42.76 -16.48 3.13
C GLU A 240 -42.68 -14.95 2.94
#